data_2917b3ca8383d11cfd5fae2e2b466244
#
_entry.id   2917b3ca8383d11cfd5fae2e2b466244
#
_cell.length_a   1.000
_cell.length_b   1.000
_cell.length_c   1.000
_cell.angle_alpha   90.00
_cell.angle_beta   90.00
_cell.angle_gamma   90.00
#
_symmetry.space_group_name_H-M   'P 1'
#
loop_
_entity.id
_entity.type
_entity.pdbx_description
1 polymer ?
#
loop_
_entity_poly.entity_id
_entity_poly.type
_entity_poly.pdbx_seq_one_letter_code
_entity_poly.pdbx_strand_id
1 'polypeptide(L)'
;EFHRIETVKGGICSKHKHGFKWNGFFVETGKLLIRVWKNDYNLVDETILEDGDFTQVKPGEYHQFEALEDTVAFELYWAEFDHGDIIRESVGTMNIFKEDPDPTNKQHLVR
;
A
#
# COMPACT_ATOMS: atom_id res chain seq x y z
N GLU A 1 -9.88 -5.31 -0.20
CA GLU A 1 -9.64 -6.40 -1.16
C GLU A 1 -8.15 -6.59 -1.39
N PHE A 2 -7.79 -7.77 -1.78
CA PHE A 2 -6.40 -8.15 -2.01
C PHE A 2 -6.37 -9.07 -3.23
N HIS A 3 -5.60 -8.68 -4.25
CA HIS A 3 -5.51 -9.43 -5.50
C HIS A 3 -4.05 -9.72 -5.85
N ARG A 4 -3.77 -10.95 -6.21
CA ARG A 4 -2.49 -11.32 -6.78
C ARG A 4 -2.58 -11.18 -8.30
N ILE A 5 -1.61 -10.49 -8.87
CA ILE A 5 -1.55 -10.23 -10.32
C ILE A 5 -0.33 -10.93 -10.90
N GLU A 6 -0.55 -11.69 -11.94
CA GLU A 6 0.53 -12.16 -12.81
C GLU A 6 0.34 -11.50 -14.15
N THR A 7 1.35 -10.83 -14.63
CA THR A 7 1.28 -10.16 -15.92
C THR A 7 2.59 -10.31 -16.70
N VAL A 8 2.47 -10.49 -17.98
CA VAL A 8 3.63 -10.52 -18.88
C VAL A 8 4.08 -9.09 -19.17
N LYS A 9 5.34 -8.95 -19.61
CA LYS A 9 5.87 -7.68 -20.09
C LYS A 9 4.91 -7.06 -21.11
N GLY A 10 4.59 -5.79 -20.93
CA GLY A 10 3.67 -5.05 -21.78
C GLY A 10 2.21 -5.11 -21.31
N GLY A 11 1.91 -5.93 -20.31
CA GLY A 11 0.56 -5.94 -19.71
C GLY A 11 0.23 -4.59 -19.11
N ILE A 12 -0.96 -4.07 -19.43
CA ILE A 12 -1.39 -2.75 -19.01
C ILE A 12 -2.86 -2.80 -18.62
N CYS A 13 -3.20 -2.16 -17.52
CA CYS A 13 -4.60 -2.05 -17.11
C CYS A 13 -5.24 -0.78 -17.68
N SER A 14 -6.55 -0.64 -17.50
CA SER A 14 -7.25 0.57 -17.90
C SER A 14 -6.81 1.76 -17.03
N LYS A 15 -6.90 2.95 -17.58
CA LYS A 15 -6.82 4.17 -16.80
C LYS A 15 -8.14 4.37 -16.07
N HIS A 16 -8.13 4.35 -14.75
CA HIS A 16 -9.33 4.43 -13.93
C HIS A 16 -9.05 5.09 -12.58
N LYS A 17 -10.09 5.40 -11.87
CA LYS A 17 -10.00 5.93 -10.50
C LYS A 17 -11.06 5.31 -9.61
N HIS A 18 -10.83 5.36 -8.31
CA HIS A 18 -11.77 4.92 -7.28
C HIS A 18 -12.23 6.13 -6.48
N GLY A 19 -13.53 6.19 -6.16
CA GLY A 19 -14.09 7.31 -5.42
C GLY A 19 -13.69 7.33 -3.94
N PHE A 20 -13.57 6.15 -3.32
CA PHE A 20 -13.37 6.03 -1.88
C PHE A 20 -12.20 5.16 -1.49
N LYS A 21 -11.73 4.31 -2.39
CA LYS A 21 -10.69 3.32 -2.07
C LYS A 21 -9.31 3.88 -2.33
N TRP A 22 -8.42 3.60 -1.41
CA TRP A 22 -6.99 3.62 -1.66
C TRP A 22 -6.61 2.37 -2.43
N ASN A 23 -5.59 2.47 -3.26
CA ASN A 23 -5.08 1.34 -4.02
C ASN A 23 -3.57 1.23 -3.80
N GLY A 24 -3.13 0.16 -3.18
CA GLY A 24 -1.72 -0.14 -3.01
C GLY A 24 -1.23 -1.13 -4.04
N PHE A 25 0.04 -1.00 -4.41
CA PHE A 25 0.74 -1.91 -5.32
C PHE A 25 2.02 -2.38 -4.67
N PHE A 26 2.18 -3.67 -4.55
CA PHE A 26 3.40 -4.30 -4.05
C PHE A 26 3.93 -5.26 -5.11
N VAL A 27 5.19 -5.11 -5.49
CA VAL A 27 5.83 -6.01 -6.47
C VAL A 27 6.59 -7.11 -5.73
N GLU A 28 6.21 -8.35 -5.97
CA GLU A 28 6.95 -9.50 -5.49
C GLU A 28 8.18 -9.72 -6.37
N THR A 29 7.97 -9.83 -7.68
CA THR A 29 9.05 -9.97 -8.66
C THR A 29 8.68 -9.24 -9.94
N GLY A 30 9.66 -8.63 -10.56
CA GLY A 30 9.51 -7.98 -11.85
C GLY A 30 9.67 -6.47 -11.80
N LYS A 31 8.97 -5.79 -12.65
CA LYS A 31 9.06 -4.33 -12.76
C LYS A 31 7.73 -3.77 -13.23
N LEU A 32 7.13 -2.94 -12.39
CA LEU A 32 5.80 -2.36 -12.63
C LEU A 32 5.89 -0.85 -12.63
N LEU A 33 5.41 -0.22 -13.68
CA LEU A 33 5.27 1.23 -13.77
C LEU A 33 3.87 1.62 -13.31
N ILE A 34 3.79 2.51 -12.36
CA ILE A 34 2.53 3.09 -11.88
C ILE A 34 2.46 4.53 -12.35
N ARG A 35 1.46 4.85 -13.17
CA ARG A 35 1.16 6.21 -13.59
C ARG A 35 0.00 6.75 -12.77
N VAL A 36 0.15 7.96 -12.27
CA VAL A 36 -0.91 8.65 -11.52
C VAL A 36 -1.09 10.05 -12.10
N TRP A 37 -2.31 10.35 -12.51
CA TRP A 37 -2.67 11.69 -12.99
C TRP A 37 -3.13 12.52 -11.80
N LYS A 38 -2.32 13.49 -11.44
CA LYS A 38 -2.60 14.33 -10.27
C LYS A 38 -3.70 15.34 -10.57
N ASN A 39 -4.63 15.48 -9.62
CA ASN A 39 -5.74 16.40 -9.78
C ASN A 39 -5.34 17.86 -9.57
N ASP A 40 -4.32 18.11 -8.80
CA ASP A 40 -3.86 19.45 -8.39
C ASP A 40 -2.83 20.06 -9.35
N TYR A 41 -2.35 19.29 -10.28
CA TYR A 41 -1.48 19.79 -11.36
C TYR A 41 -1.59 18.87 -12.58
N ASN A 42 -1.35 19.45 -13.76
CA ASN A 42 -1.57 18.74 -15.01
C ASN A 42 -0.33 17.92 -15.42
N LEU A 43 0.11 17.04 -14.54
CA LEU A 43 1.25 16.17 -14.76
C LEU A 43 0.91 14.73 -14.39
N VAL A 44 1.65 13.82 -14.99
CA VAL A 44 1.57 12.40 -14.68
C VAL A 44 2.78 12.04 -13.83
N ASP A 45 2.52 11.56 -12.62
CA ASP A 45 3.57 10.97 -11.80
C ASP A 45 3.81 9.54 -12.25
N GLU A 46 5.06 9.19 -12.43
CA GLU A 46 5.46 7.84 -12.79
C GLU A 46 6.37 7.27 -11.71
N THR A 47 6.02 6.09 -11.22
CA THR A 47 6.80 5.38 -10.22
C THR A 47 7.09 3.99 -10.74
N ILE A 48 8.35 3.58 -10.72
CA ILE A 48 8.74 2.22 -11.09
C ILE A 48 8.97 1.43 -9.82
N LEU A 49 8.23 0.32 -9.70
CA LEU A 49 8.37 -0.62 -8.60
C LEU A 49 9.14 -1.84 -9.07
N GLU A 50 10.14 -2.21 -8.30
CA GLU A 50 10.90 -3.45 -8.47
C GLU A 50 10.64 -4.38 -7.30
N ASP A 51 11.33 -5.52 -7.25
CA ASP A 51 11.11 -6.54 -6.22
C ASP A 51 11.11 -5.94 -4.81
N GLY A 52 10.02 -6.12 -4.09
CA GLY A 52 9.85 -5.65 -2.72
C GLY A 52 9.37 -4.21 -2.57
N ASP A 53 9.19 -3.50 -3.67
CA ASP A 53 8.73 -2.10 -3.62
C ASP A 53 7.22 -2.00 -3.50
N PHE A 54 6.78 -0.92 -2.86
CA PHE A 54 5.36 -0.62 -2.64
C PHE A 54 5.08 0.85 -2.90
N THR A 55 3.94 1.12 -3.50
CA THR A 55 3.39 2.47 -3.58
C THR A 55 1.88 2.43 -3.41
N GLN A 56 1.28 3.59 -3.19
CA GLN A 56 -0.16 3.69 -3.03
C GLN A 56 -0.71 4.90 -3.75
N VAL A 57 -1.95 4.76 -4.21
CA VAL A 57 -2.70 5.81 -4.89
C VAL A 57 -3.90 6.17 -4.03
N LYS A 58 -4.08 7.46 -3.77
CA LYS A 58 -5.22 7.93 -2.99
C LYS A 58 -6.50 7.92 -3.80
N PRO A 59 -7.67 7.91 -3.15
CA PRO A 59 -8.95 8.02 -3.84
C PRO A 59 -9.01 9.28 -4.72
N GLY A 60 -9.73 9.18 -5.81
CA GLY A 60 -9.99 10.30 -6.70
C GLY A 60 -8.93 10.57 -7.76
N GLU A 61 -7.82 9.87 -7.73
CA GLU A 61 -6.77 10.04 -8.73
C GLU A 61 -6.84 8.94 -9.79
N TYR A 62 -6.84 9.34 -11.06
CA TYR A 62 -6.71 8.39 -12.16
C TYR A 62 -5.34 7.74 -12.10
N HIS A 63 -5.30 6.46 -12.32
CA HIS A 63 -4.06 5.70 -12.34
C HIS A 63 -4.12 4.53 -13.31
N GLN A 64 -2.96 4.01 -13.64
CA GLN A 64 -2.78 2.90 -14.57
C GLN A 64 -1.45 2.23 -14.26
N PHE A 65 -1.39 0.92 -14.32
CA PHE A 65 -0.11 0.22 -14.27
C PHE A 65 0.26 -0.36 -15.63
N GLU A 66 1.55 -0.52 -15.82
CA GLU A 66 2.11 -1.21 -16.96
C GLU A 66 3.29 -2.07 -16.52
N ALA A 67 3.30 -3.34 -16.92
CA ALA A 67 4.41 -4.23 -16.63
C ALA A 67 5.56 -3.99 -17.61
N LEU A 68 6.70 -3.57 -17.10
CA LEU A 68 7.90 -3.35 -17.90
C LEU A 68 8.69 -4.65 -18.09
N GLU A 69 8.44 -5.63 -17.25
CA GLU A 69 8.94 -7.00 -17.31
C GLU A 69 7.82 -7.94 -16.87
N ASP A 70 8.00 -9.25 -17.04
CA ASP A 70 7.08 -10.20 -16.43
C ASP A 70 7.05 -9.98 -14.95
N THR A 71 5.86 -9.80 -14.38
CA THR A 71 5.69 -9.30 -13.01
C THR A 71 4.69 -10.15 -12.25
N VAL A 72 5.02 -10.41 -10.99
CA VAL A 72 4.08 -10.86 -9.97
C VAL A 72 3.93 -9.74 -8.96
N ALA A 73 2.72 -9.27 -8.79
CA ALA A 73 2.43 -8.15 -7.90
C ALA A 73 1.13 -8.39 -7.13
N PHE A 74 0.90 -7.56 -6.15
CA PHE A 74 -0.32 -7.58 -5.37
C PHE A 74 -0.96 -6.20 -5.39
N GLU A 75 -2.27 -6.16 -5.63
CA GLU A 75 -3.08 -4.97 -5.43
C GLU A 75 -3.82 -5.09 -4.11
N LEU A 76 -3.77 -4.02 -3.33
CA LEU A 76 -4.50 -3.91 -2.09
C LEU A 76 -5.47 -2.73 -2.21
N TYR A 77 -6.71 -2.96 -1.79
CA TYR A 77 -7.72 -1.92 -1.74
C TYR A 77 -8.24 -1.78 -0.34
N TRP A 78 -8.27 -0.54 0.16
CA TRP A 78 -8.85 -0.26 1.48
C TRP A 78 -9.53 1.10 1.48
N ALA A 79 -10.48 1.26 2.37
CA ALA A 79 -11.05 2.56 2.67
C ALA A 79 -10.39 3.12 3.93
N GLU A 80 -10.44 4.42 4.10
CA GLU A 80 -9.98 5.02 5.34
C GLU A 80 -10.78 4.49 6.52
N PHE A 81 -10.10 4.28 7.64
CA PHE A 81 -10.73 3.81 8.85
C PHE A 81 -10.30 4.69 10.02
N ASP A 82 -11.13 4.71 11.04
CA ASP A 82 -10.86 5.46 12.25
C ASP A 82 -10.02 4.59 13.20
N HIS A 83 -8.77 4.97 13.39
CA HIS A 83 -7.87 4.28 14.31
C HIS A 83 -8.34 4.33 15.77
N GLY A 84 -9.20 5.29 16.09
CA GLY A 84 -9.80 5.40 17.40
C GLY A 84 -11.01 4.48 17.60
N ASP A 85 -11.50 3.87 16.53
CA ASP A 85 -12.66 2.96 16.61
C ASP A 85 -12.22 1.59 17.11
N ILE A 86 -11.97 1.53 18.40
CA ILE A 86 -11.58 0.30 19.07
C ILE A 86 -12.09 0.34 20.52
N ILE A 87 -12.71 -0.74 20.93
CA ILE A 87 -13.14 -0.97 22.30
C ILE A 87 -12.33 -2.15 22.82
N ARG A 88 -11.59 -1.91 23.91
CA ARG A 88 -10.70 -2.92 24.46
C ARG A 88 -11.24 -3.48 25.76
N GLU A 89 -11.28 -4.79 25.85
CA GLU A 89 -11.53 -5.47 27.11
C GLU A 89 -10.25 -5.57 27.95
N SER A 90 -9.11 -5.66 27.26
CA SER A 90 -7.81 -5.72 27.89
C SER A 90 -6.78 -4.97 27.07
N VAL A 91 -5.62 -4.67 27.68
CA VAL A 91 -4.49 -4.04 27.00
C VAL A 91 -3.42 -5.08 26.78
N GLY A 92 -3.02 -5.24 25.51
CA GLY A 92 -1.92 -6.10 25.17
C GLY A 92 -0.58 -5.38 25.32
N THR A 93 0.46 -6.14 25.56
CA THR A 93 1.82 -5.61 25.62
C THR A 93 2.76 -6.52 24.83
N MET A 94 3.75 -5.89 24.22
CA MET A 94 4.89 -6.63 23.65
C MET A 94 5.96 -6.70 24.72
N ASN A 95 6.05 -7.83 25.37
CA ASN A 95 7.01 -8.04 26.45
C ASN A 95 8.25 -8.82 25.99
N ILE A 96 8.70 -8.53 24.79
CA ILE A 96 9.86 -9.18 24.22
C ILE A 96 11.18 -8.54 24.63
N PHE A 97 11.13 -7.29 25.10
CA PHE A 97 12.29 -6.56 25.57
C PHE A 97 12.18 -6.39 27.07
N LYS A 98 12.93 -7.21 27.77
CA LYS A 98 12.82 -7.27 29.23
C LYS A 98 13.58 -6.18 29.92
N GLU A 99 14.55 -5.63 29.23
CA GLU A 99 15.56 -4.75 29.81
C GLU A 99 15.37 -3.32 29.34
N ASP A 100 14.14 -2.85 29.40
CA ASP A 100 13.90 -1.44 29.13
C ASP A 100 14.36 -0.64 30.35
N PRO A 101 15.42 0.16 30.22
CA PRO A 101 15.95 0.93 31.34
C PRO A 101 15.06 2.11 31.74
N ASP A 102 14.14 2.52 30.91
CA ASP A 102 13.22 3.61 31.18
C ASP A 102 11.93 3.07 31.77
N PRO A 103 11.67 3.30 33.08
CA PRO A 103 10.47 2.77 33.71
C PRO A 103 9.17 3.30 33.12
N THR A 104 9.20 4.41 32.42
CA THR A 104 8.00 4.97 31.78
C THR A 104 7.72 4.35 30.43
N ASN A 105 8.64 3.55 29.92
CA ASN A 105 8.59 3.01 28.57
C ASN A 105 8.77 1.49 28.55
N LYS A 106 8.37 0.83 29.63
CA LYS A 106 8.56 -0.61 29.79
C LYS A 106 7.65 -1.45 28.94
N GLN A 107 6.57 -0.88 28.47
CA GLN A 107 5.55 -1.62 27.75
C GLN A 107 5.25 -0.93 26.44
N HIS A 108 5.21 -1.75 25.40
CA HIS A 108 4.77 -1.31 24.08
C HIS A 108 3.36 -1.86 23.89
N LEU A 109 2.41 -0.97 23.67
CA LEU A 109 1.03 -1.38 23.45
C LEU A 109 0.88 -2.03 22.07
N VAL A 110 0.19 -3.15 22.04
CA VAL A 110 -0.16 -3.86 20.84
C VAL A 110 -1.61 -3.57 20.49
N ARG A 111 -1.85 -3.25 19.26
CA ARG A 111 -3.18 -2.98 18.74
C ARG A 111 -3.74 -4.17 17.98
#